data_28250f3ffc4512e9fbd7515b633b9dea
#
_entry.id   28250f3ffc4512e9fbd7515b633b9dea
#
_cell.length_a   1.000
_cell.length_b   1.000
_cell.length_c   1.000
_cell.angle_alpha   90.00
_cell.angle_beta   90.00
_cell.angle_gamma   90.00
#
_symmetry.space_group_name_H-M   'P 1'
#
loop_
_entity.id
_entity.type
_entity.pdbx_description
1 polymer ?
#
loop_
_entity_poly.entity_id
_entity_poly.type
_entity_poly.pdbx_seq_one_letter_code
_entity_poly.pdbx_strand_id
1 'polypeptide(L)'
;MFRPKKYYQSWKINEKDFPNNGTFEEKVKFFLGYALLAPSSFNVQPWKFKITKDKIYIQPDYSRRLATSDKDNRLLYIAIGCLLKNLEIAANWFGYRVCQKTLKIRGDLEFEISIVQEGSIARKIDPKHVCQRISNRYPYIPTKKLPAIFLEDIQKVAKNQDLEPLIITDKEVKSRINKIVEKGDYTLWNNNKFKEEHLQWIMNNITRKPDGMPAFTVGIPLIPSLLANFAIKNTNFAKTQANKNQKLLLTTPYYFFILSKTHDQETWVKVGKVLE
;
A
#
# COMPACT_ATOMS: atom_id res chain seq x y z
N MET A 1 11.26 -20.01 11.03
CA MET A 1 11.38 -18.76 10.25
C MET A 1 11.78 -17.64 11.20
N PHE A 2 13.03 -17.17 11.15
CA PHE A 2 13.52 -16.11 12.02
C PHE A 2 12.97 -14.76 11.54
N ARG A 3 11.92 -14.24 12.18
CA ARG A 3 11.47 -12.85 12.01
C ARG A 3 12.03 -12.02 13.16
N PRO A 4 12.80 -10.97 12.91
CA PRO A 4 13.28 -10.10 13.97
C PRO A 4 12.07 -9.41 14.64
N LYS A 5 11.79 -9.75 15.90
CA LYS A 5 10.61 -9.30 16.67
C LYS A 5 10.45 -7.76 16.71
N LYS A 6 11.56 -7.02 16.63
CA LYS A 6 11.60 -5.55 16.77
C LYS A 6 11.00 -4.78 15.57
N TYR A 7 11.07 -5.33 14.34
CA TYR A 7 10.70 -4.60 13.12
C TYR A 7 9.26 -4.81 12.65
N TYR A 8 8.48 -5.60 13.40
CA TYR A 8 7.09 -5.92 13.09
C TYR A 8 6.15 -5.51 14.22
N GLN A 9 6.49 -4.44 14.96
CA GLN A 9 5.70 -3.99 16.11
C GLN A 9 4.29 -3.57 15.68
N SER A 10 4.15 -2.85 14.56
CA SER A 10 2.84 -2.43 14.03
C SER A 10 1.91 -3.61 13.74
N TRP A 11 2.44 -4.80 13.35
CA TRP A 11 1.64 -6.00 13.18
C TRP A 11 1.16 -6.64 14.47
N LYS A 12 1.62 -6.15 15.63
CA LYS A 12 1.33 -6.70 16.96
C LYS A 12 0.59 -5.70 17.84
N ILE A 13 0.12 -4.61 17.28
CA ILE A 13 -0.69 -3.64 18.00
C ILE A 13 -1.90 -4.36 18.57
N ASN A 14 -2.14 -4.16 19.86
CA ASN A 14 -3.31 -4.67 20.55
C ASN A 14 -4.19 -3.50 20.98
N GLU A 15 -5.51 -3.63 20.79
CA GLU A 15 -6.47 -2.62 21.20
C GLU A 15 -6.37 -2.27 22.70
N LYS A 16 -5.99 -3.26 23.52
CA LYS A 16 -5.80 -3.07 24.97
C LYS A 16 -4.66 -2.11 25.33
N ASP A 17 -3.74 -1.88 24.39
CA ASP A 17 -2.61 -0.98 24.57
C ASP A 17 -2.96 0.49 24.27
N PHE A 18 -4.24 0.76 23.95
CA PHE A 18 -4.69 2.12 23.68
C PHE A 18 -4.56 3.01 24.92
N PRO A 19 -3.84 4.14 24.82
CA PRO A 19 -3.59 5.02 25.97
C PRO A 19 -4.83 5.90 26.28
N ASN A 20 -5.87 5.32 26.90
CA ASN A 20 -7.13 6.01 27.19
C ASN A 20 -6.92 7.37 27.90
N ASN A 21 -6.05 7.39 28.93
CA ASN A 21 -5.72 8.59 29.71
C ASN A 21 -4.43 9.25 29.23
N GLY A 22 -3.89 8.81 28.08
CA GLY A 22 -2.65 9.36 27.51
C GLY A 22 -2.82 10.74 26.89
N THR A 23 -1.69 11.37 26.65
CA THR A 23 -1.59 12.65 25.95
C THR A 23 -2.04 12.51 24.48
N PHE A 24 -2.27 13.64 23.82
CA PHE A 24 -2.54 13.65 22.39
C PHE A 24 -1.45 12.91 21.58
N GLU A 25 -0.19 13.15 21.91
CA GLU A 25 0.95 12.52 21.21
C GLU A 25 0.95 11.00 21.36
N GLU A 26 0.66 10.48 22.56
CA GLU A 26 0.60 9.03 22.80
C GLU A 26 -0.55 8.38 22.01
N LYS A 27 -1.73 8.98 22.00
CA LYS A 27 -2.86 8.51 21.21
C LYS A 27 -2.56 8.54 19.71
N VAL A 28 -1.96 9.62 19.22
CA VAL A 28 -1.53 9.75 17.83
C VAL A 28 -0.51 8.69 17.46
N LYS A 29 0.51 8.45 18.26
CA LYS A 29 1.52 7.39 18.02
C LYS A 29 0.88 6.01 17.95
N PHE A 30 -0.13 5.75 18.78
CA PHE A 30 -0.88 4.51 18.72
C PHE A 30 -1.64 4.36 17.39
N PHE A 31 -2.38 5.38 16.94
CA PHE A 31 -3.08 5.36 15.66
C PHE A 31 -2.13 5.28 14.46
N LEU A 32 -1.00 5.98 14.51
CA LEU A 32 0.04 5.90 13.49
C LEU A 32 0.63 4.49 13.40
N GLY A 33 0.64 3.72 14.47
CA GLY A 33 1.02 2.32 14.44
C GLY A 33 0.20 1.49 13.44
N TYR A 34 -1.12 1.71 13.37
CA TYR A 34 -1.98 1.10 12.33
C TYR A 34 -1.75 1.74 10.96
N ALA A 35 -1.62 3.07 10.91
CA ALA A 35 -1.41 3.79 9.65
C ALA A 35 -0.16 3.31 8.91
N LEU A 36 0.93 2.99 9.63
CA LEU A 36 2.18 2.47 9.08
C LEU A 36 2.05 1.10 8.38
N LEU A 37 0.94 0.38 8.58
CA LEU A 37 0.66 -0.86 7.86
C LEU A 37 0.14 -0.64 6.44
N ALA A 38 -0.07 0.61 6.04
CA ALA A 38 -0.48 0.96 4.68
C ALA A 38 0.49 0.42 3.62
N PRO A 39 -0.03 -0.08 2.49
CA PRO A 39 0.82 -0.54 1.40
C PRO A 39 1.57 0.61 0.75
N SER A 40 2.78 0.33 0.31
CA SER A 40 3.54 1.19 -0.60
C SER A 40 4.36 0.34 -1.55
N SER A 41 4.69 0.86 -2.73
CA SER A 41 5.52 0.13 -3.70
C SER A 41 6.83 -0.28 -3.04
N PHE A 42 7.19 -1.56 -3.13
CA PHE A 42 8.37 -2.13 -2.46
C PHE A 42 8.49 -1.84 -0.96
N ASN A 43 7.38 -1.47 -0.31
CA ASN A 43 7.37 -1.09 1.10
C ASN A 43 8.34 0.08 1.39
N VAL A 44 8.44 1.03 0.47
CA VAL A 44 9.33 2.19 0.61
C VAL A 44 8.88 3.16 1.70
N GLN A 45 7.60 3.13 2.10
CA GLN A 45 7.03 3.96 3.17
C GLN A 45 7.36 5.45 2.97
N PRO A 46 6.83 6.10 1.90
CA PRO A 46 7.29 7.40 1.43
C PRO A 46 6.59 8.56 2.17
N TRP A 47 6.61 8.54 3.48
CA TRP A 47 5.94 9.53 4.33
C TRP A 47 6.79 9.96 5.52
N LYS A 48 6.57 11.21 5.95
CA LYS A 48 7.11 11.80 7.17
C LYS A 48 5.99 12.34 8.02
N PHE A 49 6.21 12.30 9.34
CA PHE A 49 5.27 12.83 10.32
C PHE A 49 5.92 13.92 11.17
N LYS A 50 5.14 14.95 11.43
CA LYS A 50 5.44 15.94 12.45
C LYS A 50 4.23 16.04 13.38
N ILE A 51 4.42 15.70 14.65
CA ILE A 51 3.37 15.81 15.67
C ILE A 51 3.60 17.10 16.43
N THR A 52 2.56 17.90 16.57
CA THR A 52 2.52 19.09 17.41
C THR A 52 1.62 18.83 18.62
N LYS A 53 1.36 19.86 19.43
CA LYS A 53 0.52 19.73 20.62
C LYS A 53 -0.91 19.23 20.34
N ASP A 54 -1.45 19.54 19.16
CA ASP A 54 -2.86 19.33 18.77
C ASP A 54 -3.06 18.81 17.35
N LYS A 55 -1.99 18.66 16.55
CA LYS A 55 -2.06 18.30 15.14
C LYS A 55 -0.97 17.33 14.71
N ILE A 56 -1.25 16.64 13.61
CA ILE A 56 -0.30 15.81 12.87
C ILE A 56 -0.14 16.41 11.49
N TYR A 57 1.09 16.60 11.05
CA TYR A 57 1.42 16.92 9.66
C TYR A 57 2.00 15.67 9.01
N ILE A 58 1.39 15.28 7.89
CA ILE A 58 1.83 14.14 7.07
C ILE A 58 2.33 14.70 5.76
N GLN A 59 3.59 14.40 5.43
CA GLN A 59 4.28 14.95 4.27
C GLN A 59 4.85 13.81 3.42
N PRO A 60 4.88 13.96 2.08
CA PRO A 60 5.61 13.05 1.21
C PRO A 60 7.11 13.08 1.52
N ASP A 61 7.73 11.90 1.57
CA ASP A 61 9.19 11.77 1.66
C ASP A 61 9.79 11.47 0.29
N TYR A 62 10.15 12.49 -0.45
CA TYR A 62 10.74 12.36 -1.78
C TYR A 62 12.12 11.69 -1.79
N SER A 63 12.81 11.60 -0.65
CA SER A 63 14.05 10.83 -0.57
C SER A 63 13.82 9.33 -0.76
N ARG A 64 12.57 8.89 -0.61
CA ARG A 64 12.13 7.50 -0.73
C ARG A 64 11.29 7.24 -2.00
N ARG A 65 11.22 8.22 -2.89
CA ARG A 65 10.47 8.09 -4.15
C ARG A 65 11.15 7.09 -5.09
N LEU A 66 10.35 6.50 -5.96
CA LEU A 66 10.81 5.66 -7.05
C LEU A 66 10.91 6.49 -8.34
N ALA A 67 11.98 7.25 -8.49
CA ALA A 67 12.12 8.29 -9.53
C ALA A 67 12.07 7.74 -10.97
N THR A 68 12.42 6.47 -11.18
CA THR A 68 12.36 5.80 -12.49
C THR A 68 11.00 5.16 -12.72
N SER A 69 10.43 4.50 -11.70
CA SER A 69 9.21 3.71 -11.80
C SER A 69 7.95 4.55 -11.58
N ASP A 70 8.05 5.64 -10.84
CA ASP A 70 6.95 6.51 -10.42
C ASP A 70 7.33 7.99 -10.63
N LYS A 71 7.55 8.37 -11.89
CA LYS A 71 8.08 9.70 -12.26
C LYS A 71 7.21 10.85 -11.74
N ASP A 72 5.90 10.66 -11.77
CA ASP A 72 4.91 11.66 -11.37
C ASP A 72 4.58 11.58 -9.86
N ASN A 73 5.22 10.66 -9.13
CA ASN A 73 4.94 10.36 -7.72
C ASN A 73 3.49 9.89 -7.47
N ARG A 74 2.84 9.30 -8.47
CA ARG A 74 1.47 8.80 -8.38
C ARG A 74 1.32 7.72 -7.32
N LEU A 75 2.21 6.72 -7.33
CA LEU A 75 2.19 5.61 -6.37
C LEU A 75 2.55 6.09 -4.95
N LEU A 76 3.39 7.15 -4.86
CA LEU A 76 3.70 7.80 -3.60
C LEU A 76 2.42 8.39 -2.96
N TYR A 77 1.64 9.18 -3.72
CA TYR A 77 0.40 9.78 -3.20
C TYR A 77 -0.70 8.75 -2.97
N ILE A 78 -0.78 7.69 -3.78
CA ILE A 78 -1.66 6.54 -3.51
C ILE A 78 -1.31 5.90 -2.17
N ALA A 79 -0.02 5.68 -1.88
CA ALA A 79 0.42 5.12 -0.62
C ALA A 79 0.07 6.02 0.59
N ILE A 80 0.18 7.34 0.44
CA ILE A 80 -0.28 8.30 1.46
C ILE A 80 -1.81 8.21 1.65
N GLY A 81 -2.58 8.02 0.57
CA GLY A 81 -4.02 7.80 0.65
C GLY A 81 -4.38 6.57 1.49
N CYS A 82 -3.69 5.44 1.27
CA CYS A 82 -3.85 4.23 2.08
C CYS A 82 -3.49 4.49 3.56
N LEU A 83 -2.39 5.20 3.82
CA LEU A 83 -1.98 5.57 5.17
C LEU A 83 -3.03 6.42 5.90
N LEU A 84 -3.59 7.42 5.22
CA LEU A 84 -4.65 8.27 5.76
C LEU A 84 -5.92 7.47 6.09
N LYS A 85 -6.24 6.47 5.25
CA LYS A 85 -7.40 5.60 5.49
C LYS A 85 -7.20 4.71 6.71
N ASN A 86 -6.03 4.10 6.87
CA ASN A 86 -5.70 3.31 8.05
C ASN A 86 -5.72 4.16 9.34
N LEU A 87 -5.22 5.39 9.28
CA LEU A 87 -5.31 6.34 10.39
C LEU A 87 -6.75 6.63 10.78
N GLU A 88 -7.62 6.87 9.78
CA GLU A 88 -9.05 7.11 9.96
C GLU A 88 -9.74 5.89 10.60
N ILE A 89 -9.50 4.69 10.08
CA ILE A 89 -10.07 3.44 10.61
C ILE A 89 -9.69 3.26 12.08
N ALA A 90 -8.39 3.41 12.39
CA ALA A 90 -7.90 3.26 13.76
C ALA A 90 -8.51 4.31 14.70
N ALA A 91 -8.45 5.59 14.35
CA ALA A 91 -9.00 6.65 15.19
C ALA A 91 -10.52 6.49 15.44
N ASN A 92 -11.28 6.20 14.38
CA ASN A 92 -12.72 6.02 14.45
C ASN A 92 -13.12 4.87 15.39
N TRP A 93 -12.37 3.78 15.40
CA TRP A 93 -12.63 2.64 16.29
C TRP A 93 -12.59 3.05 17.77
N PHE A 94 -11.65 3.91 18.13
CA PHE A 94 -11.48 4.40 19.50
C PHE A 94 -12.34 5.65 19.81
N GLY A 95 -13.27 6.02 18.94
CA GLY A 95 -14.19 7.14 19.17
C GLY A 95 -13.61 8.51 18.83
N TYR A 96 -12.63 8.56 17.93
CA TYR A 96 -12.02 9.82 17.47
C TYR A 96 -12.28 10.01 15.98
N ARG A 97 -12.77 11.19 15.61
CA ARG A 97 -12.92 11.61 14.21
C ARG A 97 -11.65 12.26 13.71
N VAL A 98 -11.21 11.84 12.53
CA VAL A 98 -10.09 12.43 11.80
C VAL A 98 -10.60 13.55 10.91
N CYS A 99 -10.15 14.78 11.17
CA CYS A 99 -10.40 15.94 10.34
C CYS A 99 -9.13 16.24 9.53
N GLN A 100 -9.22 16.07 8.22
CA GLN A 100 -8.11 16.30 7.28
C GLN A 100 -8.27 17.65 6.60
N LYS A 101 -7.18 18.44 6.58
CA LYS A 101 -7.02 19.61 5.74
C LYS A 101 -5.85 19.39 4.79
N THR A 102 -6.10 19.49 3.50
CA THR A 102 -5.06 19.42 2.49
C THR A 102 -4.42 20.81 2.33
N LEU A 103 -3.11 20.83 2.38
CA LEU A 103 -2.27 22.03 2.18
C LEU A 103 -1.48 21.84 0.89
N LYS A 104 -1.37 22.89 0.10
CA LYS A 104 -0.51 22.91 -1.08
C LYS A 104 0.70 23.76 -0.79
N ILE A 105 1.85 23.12 -0.57
CA ILE A 105 3.11 23.79 -0.20
C ILE A 105 4.13 23.55 -1.29
N ARG A 106 4.58 24.61 -1.97
CA ARG A 106 5.55 24.57 -3.07
C ARG A 106 5.18 23.59 -4.21
N GLY A 107 3.88 23.40 -4.43
CA GLY A 107 3.37 22.50 -5.48
C GLY A 107 3.06 21.08 -4.99
N ASP A 108 3.45 20.72 -3.79
CA ASP A 108 3.21 19.42 -3.19
C ASP A 108 2.02 19.44 -2.22
N LEU A 109 1.33 18.30 -2.08
CA LEU A 109 0.30 18.15 -1.07
C LEU A 109 0.90 17.69 0.25
N GLU A 110 0.55 18.40 1.30
CA GLU A 110 0.75 18.01 2.68
C GLU A 110 -0.60 17.93 3.39
N PHE A 111 -0.67 17.16 4.47
CA PHE A 111 -1.92 16.91 5.18
C PHE A 111 -1.80 17.33 6.63
N GLU A 112 -2.59 18.34 7.02
CA GLU A 112 -2.80 18.72 8.40
C GLU A 112 -3.97 17.89 8.94
N ILE A 113 -3.74 17.13 9.99
CA ILE A 113 -4.70 16.24 10.60
C ILE A 113 -4.97 16.69 12.04
N SER A 114 -6.22 16.92 12.35
CA SER A 114 -6.73 17.05 13.72
C SER A 114 -7.53 15.80 14.07
N ILE A 115 -7.41 15.35 15.32
CA ILE A 115 -8.14 14.20 15.86
C ILE A 115 -9.03 14.70 16.99
N VAL A 116 -10.33 14.61 16.81
CA VAL A 116 -11.34 15.12 17.74
C VAL A 116 -12.09 13.96 18.38
N GLN A 117 -12.17 13.94 19.69
CA GLN A 117 -12.96 12.93 20.39
C GLN A 117 -14.44 13.15 20.08
N GLU A 118 -15.13 12.10 19.65
CA GLU A 118 -16.53 12.12 19.27
C GLU A 118 -17.25 10.98 20.00
N GLY A 119 -18.35 11.29 20.71
CA GLY A 119 -19.02 10.32 21.58
C GLY A 119 -19.65 9.14 20.84
N SER A 120 -20.05 9.33 19.57
CA SER A 120 -20.63 8.26 18.74
C SER A 120 -20.19 8.44 17.29
N ILE A 121 -19.57 7.40 16.74
CA ILE A 121 -19.24 7.29 15.31
C ILE A 121 -20.14 6.23 14.70
N ALA A 122 -20.91 6.63 13.70
CA ALA A 122 -22.00 5.81 13.13
C ALA A 122 -21.53 4.50 12.50
N ARG A 123 -20.31 4.45 11.93
CA ARG A 123 -19.76 3.24 11.31
C ARG A 123 -18.33 3.04 11.72
N LYS A 124 -18.09 1.99 12.48
CA LYS A 124 -16.73 1.57 12.90
C LYS A 124 -16.30 0.35 12.09
N ILE A 125 -15.08 0.43 11.54
CA ILE A 125 -14.39 -0.71 10.94
C ILE A 125 -13.38 -1.20 11.97
N ASP A 126 -13.40 -2.49 12.29
CA ASP A 126 -12.47 -3.10 13.22
C ASP A 126 -11.02 -3.00 12.67
N PRO A 127 -10.10 -2.33 13.38
CA PRO A 127 -8.73 -2.12 12.91
C PRO A 127 -7.91 -3.40 12.83
N LYS A 128 -8.40 -4.52 13.37
CA LYS A 128 -7.78 -5.83 13.15
C LYS A 128 -7.67 -6.18 11.67
N HIS A 129 -8.62 -5.70 10.83
CA HIS A 129 -8.58 -5.92 9.39
C HIS A 129 -7.36 -5.25 8.75
N VAL A 130 -6.95 -4.08 9.25
CA VAL A 130 -5.69 -3.42 8.84
C VAL A 130 -4.49 -4.32 9.16
N CYS A 131 -4.44 -4.91 10.36
CA CYS A 131 -3.38 -5.83 10.76
C CYS A 131 -3.39 -7.17 9.98
N GLN A 132 -4.55 -7.61 9.52
CA GLN A 132 -4.72 -8.86 8.77
C GLN A 132 -4.56 -8.70 7.26
N ARG A 133 -4.63 -7.46 6.75
CA ARG A 133 -4.46 -7.19 5.32
C ARG A 133 -3.05 -7.58 4.84
N ILE A 134 -3.01 -8.38 3.81
CA ILE A 134 -1.77 -8.79 3.14
C ILE A 134 -1.90 -8.66 1.64
N SER A 135 -0.80 -8.31 0.97
CA SER A 135 -0.73 -8.38 -0.50
C SER A 135 -0.45 -9.83 -0.90
N ASN A 136 -1.44 -10.48 -1.53
CA ASN A 136 -1.23 -11.82 -2.05
C ASN A 136 -0.30 -11.78 -3.29
N ARG A 137 0.74 -12.60 -3.27
CA ARG A 137 1.71 -12.75 -4.38
C ARG A 137 1.78 -14.19 -4.88
N TYR A 138 0.76 -14.97 -4.58
CA TYR A 138 0.61 -16.37 -5.00
C TYR A 138 -0.61 -16.52 -5.93
N PRO A 139 -0.66 -17.59 -6.75
CA PRO A 139 -1.79 -17.86 -7.61
C PRO A 139 -3.12 -17.87 -6.84
N TYR A 140 -4.16 -17.37 -7.49
CA TYR A 140 -5.53 -17.41 -6.97
C TYR A 140 -6.21 -18.72 -7.33
N ILE A 141 -7.35 -18.98 -6.73
CA ILE A 141 -8.26 -20.07 -7.11
C ILE A 141 -9.19 -19.53 -8.21
N PRO A 142 -9.03 -19.94 -9.49
CA PRO A 142 -9.72 -19.29 -10.60
C PRO A 142 -11.25 -19.40 -10.55
N THR A 143 -11.75 -20.46 -9.90
CA THR A 143 -13.18 -20.77 -9.78
C THR A 143 -13.84 -20.06 -8.61
N LYS A 144 -13.06 -19.48 -7.69
CA LYS A 144 -13.61 -18.81 -6.51
C LYS A 144 -14.20 -17.45 -6.89
N LYS A 145 -15.52 -17.34 -6.76
CA LYS A 145 -16.25 -16.08 -6.99
C LYS A 145 -16.20 -15.21 -5.73
N LEU A 146 -16.16 -13.90 -5.93
CA LEU A 146 -16.36 -12.94 -4.84
C LEU A 146 -17.86 -12.82 -4.55
N PRO A 147 -18.26 -12.62 -3.29
CA PRO A 147 -19.65 -12.33 -2.95
C PRO A 147 -20.13 -11.06 -3.66
N ALA A 148 -21.40 -11.04 -4.11
CA ALA A 148 -21.98 -9.86 -4.77
C ALA A 148 -21.90 -8.60 -3.90
N ILE A 149 -22.19 -8.73 -2.62
CA ILE A 149 -22.10 -7.63 -1.66
C ILE A 149 -20.72 -6.97 -1.62
N PHE A 150 -19.64 -7.75 -1.79
CA PHE A 150 -18.28 -7.21 -1.85
C PHE A 150 -18.04 -6.35 -3.10
N LEU A 151 -18.63 -6.78 -4.23
CA LEU A 151 -18.52 -6.02 -5.49
C LEU A 151 -19.33 -4.72 -5.41
N GLU A 152 -20.48 -4.75 -4.78
CA GLU A 152 -21.33 -3.58 -4.51
C GLU A 152 -20.64 -2.60 -3.56
N ASP A 153 -20.02 -3.09 -2.49
CA ASP A 153 -19.29 -2.26 -1.51
C ASP A 153 -18.09 -1.55 -2.18
N ILE A 154 -17.32 -2.22 -3.03
CA ILE A 154 -16.24 -1.58 -3.80
C ILE A 154 -16.80 -0.45 -4.66
N GLN A 155 -17.91 -0.69 -5.36
CA GLN A 155 -18.54 0.33 -6.21
C GLN A 155 -18.99 1.54 -5.38
N LYS A 156 -19.60 1.29 -4.24
CA LYS A 156 -20.08 2.34 -3.33
C LYS A 156 -18.91 3.16 -2.76
N VAL A 157 -17.86 2.50 -2.29
CA VAL A 157 -16.68 3.18 -1.71
C VAL A 157 -15.98 4.04 -2.76
N ALA A 158 -15.81 3.56 -3.99
CA ALA A 158 -15.19 4.32 -5.06
C ALA A 158 -16.04 5.55 -5.45
N LYS A 159 -17.34 5.38 -5.65
CA LYS A 159 -18.28 6.48 -5.97
C LYS A 159 -18.30 7.57 -4.90
N ASN A 160 -18.18 7.21 -3.62
CA ASN A 160 -18.09 8.17 -2.52
C ASN A 160 -16.82 9.05 -2.57
N GLN A 161 -15.85 8.69 -3.39
CA GLN A 161 -14.62 9.44 -3.66
C GLN A 161 -14.60 10.08 -5.06
N ASP A 162 -15.73 10.11 -5.78
CA ASP A 162 -15.86 10.55 -7.17
C ASP A 162 -14.98 9.73 -8.15
N LEU A 163 -14.79 8.46 -7.85
CA LEU A 163 -14.04 7.50 -8.64
C LEU A 163 -14.97 6.44 -9.24
N GLU A 164 -14.59 5.91 -10.40
CA GLU A 164 -15.36 4.89 -11.10
C GLU A 164 -14.62 3.55 -11.05
N PRO A 165 -15.16 2.53 -10.38
CA PRO A 165 -14.58 1.19 -10.38
C PRO A 165 -15.00 0.42 -11.64
N LEU A 166 -14.03 -0.14 -12.34
CA LEU A 166 -14.23 -1.04 -13.47
C LEU A 166 -13.79 -2.44 -13.07
N ILE A 167 -14.73 -3.39 -13.12
CA ILE A 167 -14.49 -4.80 -12.80
C ILE A 167 -14.53 -5.61 -14.07
N ILE A 168 -13.42 -6.29 -14.39
CA ILE A 168 -13.28 -7.10 -15.60
C ILE A 168 -13.22 -8.56 -15.22
N THR A 169 -14.15 -9.34 -15.76
CA THR A 169 -14.23 -10.81 -15.63
C THR A 169 -14.10 -11.52 -16.98
N ASP A 170 -14.33 -10.80 -18.08
CA ASP A 170 -14.26 -11.34 -19.43
C ASP A 170 -12.88 -11.91 -19.75
N LYS A 171 -12.84 -13.14 -20.26
CA LYS A 171 -11.59 -13.88 -20.50
C LYS A 171 -10.76 -13.27 -21.63
N GLU A 172 -11.41 -12.77 -22.66
CA GLU A 172 -10.72 -12.21 -23.83
C GLU A 172 -10.08 -10.87 -23.49
N VAL A 173 -10.83 -9.99 -22.80
CA VAL A 173 -10.32 -8.71 -22.29
C VAL A 173 -9.15 -8.94 -21.33
N LYS A 174 -9.28 -9.88 -20.38
CA LYS A 174 -8.19 -10.26 -19.47
C LYS A 174 -6.96 -10.75 -20.22
N SER A 175 -7.15 -11.57 -21.29
CA SER A 175 -6.04 -12.05 -22.11
C SER A 175 -5.29 -10.90 -22.80
N ARG A 176 -6.00 -9.88 -23.30
CA ARG A 176 -5.38 -8.68 -23.87
C ARG A 176 -4.59 -7.89 -22.83
N ILE A 177 -5.15 -7.72 -21.65
CA ILE A 177 -4.46 -7.06 -20.52
C ILE A 177 -3.20 -7.82 -20.14
N ASN A 178 -3.26 -9.16 -20.07
CA ASN A 178 -2.10 -9.99 -19.72
C ASN A 178 -0.94 -9.81 -20.70
N LYS A 179 -1.21 -9.69 -21.99
CA LYS A 179 -0.18 -9.41 -23.01
C LYS A 179 0.46 -8.04 -22.82
N ILE A 180 -0.33 -7.03 -22.41
CA ILE A 180 0.20 -5.69 -22.11
C ILE A 180 1.11 -5.73 -20.88
N VAL A 181 0.69 -6.42 -19.80
CA VAL A 181 1.48 -6.57 -18.59
C VAL A 181 2.78 -7.31 -18.87
N GLU A 182 2.73 -8.40 -19.65
CA GLU A 182 3.92 -9.16 -20.04
C GLU A 182 4.92 -8.27 -20.79
N LYS A 183 4.47 -7.51 -21.79
CA LYS A 183 5.32 -6.56 -22.53
C LYS A 183 5.89 -5.49 -21.61
N GLY A 184 5.08 -5.00 -20.67
CA GLY A 184 5.50 -4.05 -19.65
C GLY A 184 6.61 -4.60 -18.76
N ASP A 185 6.47 -5.83 -18.26
CA ASP A 185 7.48 -6.51 -17.45
C ASP A 185 8.81 -6.63 -18.21
N TYR A 186 8.77 -7.09 -19.46
CA TYR A 186 9.98 -7.17 -20.28
C TYR A 186 10.65 -5.80 -20.46
N THR A 187 9.87 -4.76 -20.76
CA THR A 187 10.39 -3.41 -20.98
C THR A 187 11.04 -2.85 -19.72
N LEU A 188 10.36 -2.98 -18.58
CA LEU A 188 10.82 -2.43 -17.31
C LEU A 188 12.04 -3.18 -16.78
N TRP A 189 12.00 -4.51 -16.72
CA TRP A 189 13.08 -5.31 -16.17
C TRP A 189 14.31 -5.44 -17.08
N ASN A 190 14.24 -4.99 -18.34
CA ASN A 190 15.40 -4.79 -19.20
C ASN A 190 16.00 -3.38 -19.07
N ASN A 191 15.34 -2.45 -18.39
CA ASN A 191 15.87 -1.12 -18.12
C ASN A 191 16.81 -1.16 -16.90
N ASN A 192 18.08 -0.82 -17.08
CA ASN A 192 19.08 -0.85 -16.01
C ASN A 192 18.76 0.13 -14.87
N LYS A 193 18.28 1.35 -15.18
CA LYS A 193 17.89 2.33 -14.15
C LYS A 193 16.74 1.81 -13.29
N PHE A 194 15.75 1.15 -13.91
CA PHE A 194 14.67 0.50 -13.21
C PHE A 194 15.18 -0.61 -12.28
N LYS A 195 16.06 -1.49 -12.77
CA LYS A 195 16.68 -2.55 -11.96
C LYS A 195 17.42 -1.99 -10.75
N GLU A 196 18.28 -1.00 -10.97
CA GLU A 196 19.09 -0.38 -9.91
C GLU A 196 18.21 0.26 -8.82
N GLU A 197 17.15 0.97 -9.21
CA GLU A 197 16.20 1.54 -8.28
C GLU A 197 15.53 0.46 -7.42
N HIS A 198 15.07 -0.64 -8.04
CA HIS A 198 14.37 -1.71 -7.33
C HIS A 198 15.29 -2.53 -6.44
N LEU A 199 16.55 -2.73 -6.86
CA LEU A 199 17.54 -3.46 -6.06
C LEU A 199 17.86 -2.79 -4.73
N GLN A 200 17.67 -1.49 -4.60
CA GLN A 200 17.82 -0.78 -3.32
C GLN A 200 16.77 -1.22 -2.29
N TRP A 201 15.61 -1.69 -2.75
CA TRP A 201 14.47 -2.07 -1.92
C TRP A 201 14.24 -3.58 -1.80
N ILE A 202 14.91 -4.39 -2.61
CA ILE A 202 14.88 -5.85 -2.51
C ILE A 202 15.94 -6.28 -1.49
N MET A 203 15.47 -6.92 -0.41
CA MET A 203 16.31 -7.31 0.73
C MET A 203 16.44 -8.84 0.82
N ASN A 204 17.58 -9.32 1.31
CA ASN A 204 17.71 -10.70 1.70
C ASN A 204 16.87 -11.00 2.98
N ASN A 205 16.71 -12.27 3.32
CA ASN A 205 15.85 -12.70 4.43
C ASN A 205 16.45 -12.48 5.83
N ILE A 206 17.70 -12.05 5.93
CA ILE A 206 18.35 -11.70 7.21
C ILE A 206 18.29 -10.19 7.51
N THR A 207 17.69 -9.41 6.62
CA THR A 207 17.55 -7.96 6.82
C THR A 207 16.88 -7.61 8.14
N ARG A 208 17.36 -6.53 8.74
CA ARG A 208 16.76 -5.94 9.94
C ARG A 208 16.10 -4.58 9.65
N LYS A 209 16.04 -4.19 8.37
CA LYS A 209 15.39 -2.93 7.97
C LYS A 209 13.88 -3.04 8.11
N PRO A 210 13.20 -2.00 8.59
CA PRO A 210 11.74 -1.98 8.74
C PRO A 210 11.02 -1.72 7.41
N ASP A 211 11.76 -1.33 6.38
CA ASP A 211 11.30 -0.99 5.04
C ASP A 211 11.93 -1.92 4.00
N GLY A 212 11.53 -1.75 2.75
CA GLY A 212 11.92 -2.61 1.67
C GLY A 212 11.14 -3.94 1.66
N MET A 213 11.52 -4.81 0.74
CA MET A 213 10.81 -6.06 0.48
C MET A 213 11.77 -7.24 0.68
N PRO A 214 11.74 -7.91 1.84
CA PRO A 214 12.50 -9.13 2.07
C PRO A 214 12.07 -10.24 1.11
N ALA A 215 13.03 -11.02 0.62
CA ALA A 215 12.81 -12.03 -0.41
C ALA A 215 11.80 -13.12 -0.01
N PHE A 216 11.61 -13.39 1.32
CA PHE A 216 10.59 -14.32 1.77
C PHE A 216 9.17 -13.86 1.43
N THR A 217 8.92 -12.56 1.26
CA THR A 217 7.59 -12.02 0.90
C THR A 217 7.14 -12.43 -0.50
N VAL A 218 8.07 -12.89 -1.32
CA VAL A 218 7.84 -13.44 -2.67
C VAL A 218 8.17 -14.93 -2.78
N GLY A 219 8.30 -15.60 -1.64
CA GLY A 219 8.51 -17.05 -1.56
C GLY A 219 9.94 -17.53 -1.78
N ILE A 220 10.94 -16.63 -1.76
CA ILE A 220 12.35 -17.00 -1.92
C ILE A 220 12.92 -17.47 -0.55
N PRO A 221 13.47 -18.70 -0.45
CA PRO A 221 14.11 -19.21 0.76
C PRO A 221 15.36 -18.40 1.16
N LEU A 222 15.86 -18.66 2.40
CA LEU A 222 16.97 -17.90 2.97
C LEU A 222 18.22 -17.91 2.10
N ILE A 223 18.72 -19.08 1.74
CA ILE A 223 20.00 -19.22 1.00
C ILE A 223 19.91 -18.54 -0.39
N PRO A 224 18.91 -18.83 -1.25
CA PRO A 224 18.75 -18.08 -2.50
C PRO A 224 18.55 -16.57 -2.31
N SER A 225 17.99 -16.12 -1.19
CA SER A 225 17.78 -14.69 -0.94
C SER A 225 19.09 -13.91 -0.80
N LEU A 226 20.17 -14.56 -0.36
CA LEU A 226 21.49 -13.93 -0.25
C LEU A 226 22.08 -13.59 -1.63
N LEU A 227 21.68 -14.33 -2.65
CA LEU A 227 22.13 -14.16 -4.04
C LEU A 227 21.11 -13.43 -4.92
N ALA A 228 19.96 -13.01 -4.36
CA ALA A 228 18.87 -12.45 -5.14
C ALA A 228 19.30 -11.22 -5.98
N ASN A 229 20.04 -10.28 -5.39
CA ASN A 229 20.52 -9.10 -6.08
C ASN A 229 21.51 -9.44 -7.21
N PHE A 230 22.38 -10.41 -6.99
CA PHE A 230 23.28 -10.91 -8.03
C PHE A 230 22.50 -11.56 -9.17
N ALA A 231 21.53 -12.39 -8.86
CA ALA A 231 20.68 -13.06 -9.84
C ALA A 231 19.90 -12.04 -10.69
N ILE A 232 19.28 -11.02 -10.07
CA ILE A 232 18.54 -9.98 -10.79
C ILE A 232 19.45 -9.20 -11.75
N LYS A 233 20.69 -8.94 -11.37
CA LYS A 233 21.66 -8.21 -12.21
C LYS A 233 22.17 -9.05 -13.39
N ASN A 234 22.46 -10.32 -13.15
CA ASN A 234 23.29 -11.13 -14.05
C ASN A 234 22.50 -12.22 -14.81
N THR A 235 21.19 -12.33 -14.63
CA THR A 235 20.35 -13.29 -15.35
C THR A 235 19.27 -12.58 -16.18
N ASN A 236 18.58 -13.33 -17.04
CA ASN A 236 17.39 -12.83 -17.73
C ASN A 236 16.19 -12.75 -16.75
N PHE A 237 16.33 -11.87 -15.74
CA PHE A 237 15.31 -11.69 -14.71
C PHE A 237 13.98 -11.19 -15.29
N ALA A 238 14.01 -10.41 -16.38
CA ALA A 238 12.82 -9.93 -17.09
C ALA A 238 11.90 -11.10 -17.49
N LYS A 239 12.47 -12.16 -18.09
CA LYS A 239 11.73 -13.37 -18.47
C LYS A 239 11.15 -14.09 -17.26
N THR A 240 11.94 -14.22 -16.19
CA THR A 240 11.51 -14.86 -14.94
C THR A 240 10.34 -14.13 -14.30
N GLN A 241 10.43 -12.80 -14.24
CA GLN A 241 9.37 -11.97 -13.65
C GLN A 241 8.10 -11.97 -14.50
N ALA A 242 8.23 -11.82 -15.82
CA ALA A 242 7.08 -11.89 -16.74
C ALA A 242 6.36 -13.24 -16.62
N ASN A 243 7.09 -14.36 -16.62
CA ASN A 243 6.50 -15.70 -16.46
C ASN A 243 5.78 -15.85 -15.10
N LYS A 244 6.35 -15.30 -14.02
CA LYS A 244 5.72 -15.33 -12.69
C LYS A 244 4.42 -14.54 -12.70
N ASN A 245 4.42 -13.34 -13.24
CA ASN A 245 3.23 -12.48 -13.32
C ASN A 245 2.16 -13.10 -14.21
N GLN A 246 2.52 -13.71 -15.35
CA GLN A 246 1.57 -14.43 -16.19
C GLN A 246 0.86 -15.56 -15.45
N LYS A 247 1.58 -16.36 -14.66
CA LYS A 247 0.96 -17.41 -13.80
C LYS A 247 -0.05 -16.83 -12.81
N LEU A 248 0.24 -15.69 -12.21
CA LEU A 248 -0.68 -15.00 -11.30
C LEU A 248 -1.91 -14.50 -12.05
N LEU A 249 -1.72 -13.81 -13.18
CA LEU A 249 -2.79 -13.23 -13.99
C LEU A 249 -3.74 -14.27 -14.55
N LEU A 250 -3.23 -15.42 -15.02
CA LEU A 250 -4.05 -16.53 -15.53
C LEU A 250 -4.98 -17.10 -14.46
N THR A 251 -4.59 -17.07 -13.20
CA THR A 251 -5.39 -17.58 -12.08
C THR A 251 -6.28 -16.53 -11.42
N THR A 252 -6.09 -15.24 -11.76
CA THR A 252 -6.86 -14.13 -11.17
C THR A 252 -8.28 -14.08 -11.71
N PRO A 253 -9.33 -14.25 -10.87
CA PRO A 253 -10.71 -14.30 -11.37
C PRO A 253 -11.23 -12.91 -11.79
N TYR A 254 -10.87 -11.84 -11.08
CA TYR A 254 -11.35 -10.49 -11.29
C TYR A 254 -10.19 -9.51 -11.43
N TYR A 255 -10.26 -8.58 -12.40
CA TYR A 255 -9.40 -7.42 -12.47
C TYR A 255 -10.20 -6.20 -12.05
N PHE A 256 -9.64 -5.44 -11.10
CA PHE A 256 -10.22 -4.20 -10.61
C PHE A 256 -9.39 -3.03 -11.10
N PHE A 257 -10.05 -2.07 -11.73
CA PHE A 257 -9.48 -0.80 -12.11
C PHE A 257 -10.26 0.31 -11.42
N ILE A 258 -9.57 1.34 -11.00
CA ILE A 258 -10.16 2.56 -10.48
C ILE A 258 -9.89 3.65 -11.50
N LEU A 259 -10.95 4.15 -12.12
CA LEU A 259 -10.90 5.21 -13.12
C LEU A 259 -11.13 6.56 -12.45
N SER A 260 -10.42 7.58 -12.89
CA SER A 260 -10.55 8.95 -12.41
C SER A 260 -10.68 9.92 -13.57
N LYS A 261 -11.40 11.02 -13.35
CA LYS A 261 -11.58 12.10 -14.34
C LYS A 261 -10.35 13.01 -14.41
N THR A 262 -9.62 13.14 -13.30
CA THR A 262 -8.41 13.96 -13.17
C THR A 262 -7.20 13.11 -12.89
N HIS A 263 -6.02 13.63 -13.19
CA HIS A 263 -4.74 12.96 -13.01
C HIS A 263 -3.81 13.85 -12.20
N ASP A 264 -4.13 14.01 -10.92
CA ASP A 264 -3.46 14.90 -9.99
C ASP A 264 -3.25 14.24 -8.61
N GLN A 265 -2.47 14.90 -7.77
CA GLN A 265 -2.09 14.41 -6.45
C GLN A 265 -3.32 14.14 -5.55
N GLU A 266 -4.33 15.01 -5.58
CA GLU A 266 -5.54 14.85 -4.76
C GLU A 266 -6.32 13.61 -5.17
N THR A 267 -6.46 13.39 -6.46
CA THR A 267 -7.10 12.20 -7.02
C THR A 267 -6.35 10.93 -6.65
N TRP A 268 -5.02 10.94 -6.71
CA TRP A 268 -4.22 9.78 -6.33
C TRP A 268 -4.36 9.43 -4.85
N VAL A 269 -4.48 10.44 -3.97
CA VAL A 269 -4.81 10.20 -2.55
C VAL A 269 -6.18 9.58 -2.38
N LYS A 270 -7.21 10.04 -3.11
CA LYS A 270 -8.55 9.43 -3.11
C LYS A 270 -8.49 7.97 -3.57
N VAL A 271 -7.76 7.67 -4.64
CA VAL A 271 -7.52 6.29 -5.11
C VAL A 271 -6.91 5.43 -3.99
N GLY A 272 -5.92 5.96 -3.28
CA GLY A 272 -5.31 5.26 -2.15
C GLY A 272 -6.31 4.94 -1.03
N LYS A 273 -7.19 5.88 -0.69
CA LYS A 273 -8.25 5.65 0.32
C LYS A 273 -9.26 4.58 -0.10
N VAL A 274 -9.47 4.40 -1.40
CA VAL A 274 -10.37 3.35 -1.92
C VAL A 274 -9.68 1.98 -1.97
N LEU A 275 -8.36 1.96 -2.19
CA LEU A 275 -7.58 0.71 -2.27
C LEU A 275 -7.37 0.05 -0.90
N GLU A 276 -7.39 0.80 0.18
CA GLU A 276 -7.23 0.33 1.55
C GLU A 276 -8.58 0.04 2.22
#